data_de246eb4703846e54a8e62edd3365f7b
#
_entry.id   de246eb4703846e54a8e62edd3365f7b
#
_cell.length_a   1.000
_cell.length_b   1.000
_cell.length_c   1.000
_cell.angle_alpha   90.00
_cell.angle_beta   90.00
_cell.angle_gamma   90.00
#
_symmetry.space_group_name_H-M   'P 1'
#
loop_
_entity.id
_entity.type
_entity.pdbx_description
1 polymer ?
#
loop_
_entity_poly.entity_id
_entity_poly.type
_entity_poly.pdbx_seq_one_letter_code
_entity_poly.pdbx_strand_id
1 'polypeptide(L)'
;MGIEIYPQKVRAGLESLNRSLKSVTENAPPLKSSIEAFIGTEDLQSEAFKSRKDYMSRGHLPAIDSQLNAVNQLIEANHTHISYIDSYLGGEGYLSEDRLMYQIDCLRAYIITAEDLQLEPIADLLRNRQQSCLRKLENLQYFDMATASLYDGAEAAFANAEAQLSALEGAVYDNAAGTYFLPLYSTSWESTER
;
A
#
# COMPACT_ATOMS: atom_id res chain seq x y z
N MET A 1 14.97 16.46 10.99
CA MET A 1 14.19 16.79 9.77
C MET A 1 12.75 16.48 10.13
N GLY A 2 11.92 17.50 10.26
CA GLY A 2 10.54 17.34 10.72
C GLY A 2 9.63 16.81 9.61
N ILE A 3 8.42 16.42 9.96
CA ILE A 3 7.40 15.91 9.03
C ILE A 3 6.89 17.06 8.14
N GLU A 4 6.86 16.85 6.83
CA GLU A 4 6.27 17.79 5.87
C GLU A 4 5.31 17.06 4.93
N ILE A 5 4.10 17.60 4.74
CA ILE A 5 3.09 16.98 3.90
C ILE A 5 2.17 18.00 3.21
N TYR A 6 1.77 17.65 1.98
CA TYR A 6 0.66 18.28 1.25
C TYR A 6 -0.51 17.29 1.17
N PRO A 7 -1.41 17.25 2.16
CA PRO A 7 -2.42 16.18 2.30
C PRO A 7 -3.25 15.97 1.03
N GLN A 8 -3.71 17.06 0.41
CA GLN A 8 -4.56 16.99 -0.79
C GLN A 8 -3.80 16.47 -2.02
N LYS A 9 -2.48 16.74 -2.12
CA LYS A 9 -1.66 16.18 -3.21
C LYS A 9 -1.42 14.69 -3.03
N VAL A 10 -1.13 14.26 -1.79
CA VAL A 10 -0.95 12.85 -1.46
C VAL A 10 -2.26 12.09 -1.73
N ARG A 11 -3.39 12.60 -1.24
CA ARG A 11 -4.71 12.03 -1.50
C ARG A 11 -4.98 11.84 -3.00
N ALA A 12 -4.82 12.90 -3.79
CA ALA A 12 -5.05 12.85 -5.23
C ALA A 12 -4.12 11.84 -5.94
N GLY A 13 -2.87 11.73 -5.49
CA GLY A 13 -1.93 10.72 -5.96
C GLY A 13 -2.39 9.29 -5.68
N LEU A 14 -2.84 9.01 -4.46
CA LEU A 14 -3.34 7.70 -4.05
C LEU A 14 -4.63 7.31 -4.79
N GLU A 15 -5.56 8.26 -4.96
CA GLU A 15 -6.78 8.04 -5.76
C GLU A 15 -6.46 7.74 -7.23
N SER A 16 -5.46 8.42 -7.80
CA SER A 16 -5.00 8.16 -9.17
C SER A 16 -4.33 6.79 -9.30
N LEU A 17 -3.49 6.42 -8.33
CA LEU A 17 -2.85 5.11 -8.26
C LEU A 17 -3.90 4.00 -8.16
N ASN A 18 -4.88 4.12 -7.26
CA ASN A 18 -5.95 3.14 -7.10
C ASN A 18 -6.76 2.93 -8.39
N ARG A 19 -7.01 3.99 -9.16
CA ARG A 19 -7.67 3.84 -10.48
C ARG A 19 -6.83 3.03 -11.47
N SER A 20 -5.52 3.22 -11.47
CA SER A 20 -4.61 2.45 -12.31
C SER A 20 -4.52 0.97 -11.86
N LEU A 21 -4.43 0.74 -10.55
CA LEU A 21 -4.39 -0.61 -9.97
C LEU A 21 -5.69 -1.39 -10.23
N LYS A 22 -6.83 -0.70 -10.21
CA LYS A 22 -8.13 -1.31 -10.49
C LYS A 22 -8.18 -1.94 -11.90
N SER A 23 -7.54 -1.34 -12.89
CA SER A 23 -7.45 -1.93 -14.22
C SER A 23 -6.73 -3.28 -14.24
N VAL A 24 -5.75 -3.47 -13.36
CA VAL A 24 -5.04 -4.76 -13.20
C VAL A 24 -5.98 -5.80 -12.62
N THR A 25 -6.73 -5.45 -11.56
CA THR A 25 -7.68 -6.38 -10.94
C THR A 25 -8.86 -6.74 -11.85
N GLU A 26 -9.24 -5.87 -12.76
CA GLU A 26 -10.30 -6.10 -13.74
C GLU A 26 -9.84 -6.98 -14.92
N ASN A 27 -8.57 -6.89 -15.31
CA ASN A 27 -8.03 -7.64 -16.44
C ASN A 27 -7.50 -9.04 -16.08
N ALA A 28 -7.16 -9.30 -14.83
CA ALA A 28 -6.62 -10.59 -14.41
C ALA A 28 -7.66 -11.73 -14.39
N PRO A 29 -8.94 -11.57 -13.97
CA PRO A 29 -9.93 -12.63 -13.98
C PRO A 29 -10.20 -13.25 -15.36
N PRO A 30 -10.33 -12.49 -16.46
CA PRO A 30 -10.45 -13.06 -17.80
C PRO A 30 -9.24 -13.92 -18.21
N LEU A 31 -8.02 -13.48 -17.85
CA LEU A 31 -6.81 -14.25 -18.10
C LEU A 31 -6.81 -15.56 -17.31
N LYS A 32 -7.16 -15.51 -16.02
CA LYS A 32 -7.30 -16.68 -15.17
C LYS A 32 -8.31 -17.68 -15.74
N SER A 33 -9.51 -17.21 -16.11
CA SER A 33 -10.53 -18.04 -16.73
C SER A 33 -10.09 -18.69 -18.05
N SER A 34 -9.29 -17.99 -18.85
CA SER A 34 -8.74 -18.56 -20.08
C SER A 34 -7.74 -19.70 -19.80
N ILE A 35 -6.92 -19.54 -18.77
CA ILE A 35 -5.98 -20.60 -18.32
C ILE A 35 -6.75 -21.78 -17.75
N GLU A 36 -7.76 -21.56 -16.92
CA GLU A 36 -8.62 -22.59 -16.34
C GLU A 36 -9.38 -23.38 -17.44
N ALA A 37 -9.90 -22.69 -18.45
CA ALA A 37 -10.52 -23.32 -19.61
C ALA A 37 -9.54 -24.20 -20.38
N PHE A 38 -8.28 -23.73 -20.60
CA PHE A 38 -7.24 -24.56 -21.23
C PHE A 38 -6.91 -25.79 -20.40
N ILE A 39 -6.78 -25.66 -19.08
CA ILE A 39 -6.52 -26.79 -18.16
C ILE A 39 -7.66 -27.81 -18.25
N GLY A 40 -8.91 -27.35 -18.29
CA GLY A 40 -10.14 -28.19 -18.35
C GLY A 40 -10.41 -28.83 -19.71
N THR A 41 -9.67 -28.50 -20.78
CA THR A 41 -9.90 -29.08 -22.13
C THR A 41 -9.62 -30.60 -22.14
N GLU A 42 -10.60 -31.44 -22.44
CA GLU A 42 -10.46 -32.88 -22.44
C GLU A 42 -9.82 -33.45 -23.72
N ASP A 43 -9.92 -32.73 -24.83
CA ASP A 43 -9.45 -33.18 -26.14
C ASP A 43 -7.92 -33.22 -26.29
N LEU A 44 -7.19 -32.56 -25.40
CA LEU A 44 -5.73 -32.45 -25.42
C LEU A 44 -5.12 -33.38 -24.35
N GLN A 45 -4.86 -34.65 -24.72
CA GLN A 45 -4.44 -35.72 -23.78
C GLN A 45 -3.00 -36.21 -23.95
N SER A 46 -2.22 -35.68 -24.91
CA SER A 46 -0.81 -36.07 -25.00
C SER A 46 -0.02 -35.70 -23.74
N GLU A 47 1.07 -36.44 -23.46
CA GLU A 47 1.94 -36.16 -22.29
C GLU A 47 2.44 -34.71 -22.26
N ALA A 48 2.78 -34.14 -23.42
CA ALA A 48 3.18 -32.74 -23.53
C ALA A 48 2.07 -31.78 -23.11
N PHE A 49 0.81 -32.05 -23.46
CA PHE A 49 -0.33 -31.22 -23.04
C PHE A 49 -0.65 -31.39 -21.56
N LYS A 50 -0.56 -32.61 -21.02
CA LYS A 50 -0.71 -32.85 -19.58
C LYS A 50 0.34 -32.06 -18.78
N SER A 51 1.60 -32.14 -19.19
CA SER A 51 2.68 -31.37 -18.57
C SER A 51 2.46 -29.87 -18.64
N ARG A 52 1.96 -29.35 -19.79
CA ARG A 52 1.67 -27.92 -19.94
C ARG A 52 0.49 -27.48 -19.07
N LYS A 53 -0.55 -28.31 -18.93
CA LYS A 53 -1.66 -28.05 -18.01
C LYS A 53 -1.21 -28.03 -16.56
N ASP A 54 -0.35 -28.96 -16.16
CA ASP A 54 0.25 -29.01 -14.82
C ASP A 54 1.10 -27.75 -14.55
N TYR A 55 1.92 -27.34 -15.50
CA TYR A 55 2.70 -26.09 -15.43
C TYR A 55 1.79 -24.85 -15.29
N MET A 56 0.71 -24.75 -16.07
CA MET A 56 -0.25 -23.65 -15.95
C MET A 56 -0.97 -23.66 -14.60
N SER A 57 -1.37 -24.82 -14.11
CA SER A 57 -2.07 -24.97 -12.83
C SER A 57 -1.18 -24.67 -11.62
N ARG A 58 0.04 -25.20 -11.61
CA ARG A 58 0.96 -25.05 -10.44
C ARG A 58 1.82 -23.80 -10.50
N GLY A 59 2.02 -23.23 -11.66
CA GLY A 59 2.86 -22.06 -11.84
C GLY A 59 2.06 -20.78 -12.10
N HIS A 60 1.37 -20.71 -13.24
CA HIS A 60 0.73 -19.46 -13.67
C HIS A 60 -0.46 -19.04 -12.81
N LEU A 61 -1.36 -19.98 -12.44
CA LEU A 61 -2.52 -19.63 -11.62
C LEU A 61 -2.13 -19.08 -10.24
N PRO A 62 -1.23 -19.74 -9.47
CA PRO A 62 -0.76 -19.18 -8.20
C PRO A 62 -0.05 -17.84 -8.35
N ALA A 63 0.74 -17.64 -9.41
CA ALA A 63 1.42 -16.38 -9.66
C ALA A 63 0.43 -15.23 -9.92
N ILE A 64 -0.63 -15.48 -10.71
CA ILE A 64 -1.70 -14.50 -10.94
C ILE A 64 -2.44 -14.18 -9.63
N ASP A 65 -2.78 -15.21 -8.85
CA ASP A 65 -3.47 -15.02 -7.57
C ASP A 65 -2.62 -14.23 -6.57
N SER A 66 -1.32 -14.50 -6.53
CA SER A 66 -0.39 -13.77 -5.67
C SER A 66 -0.25 -12.30 -6.09
N GLN A 67 -0.18 -12.01 -7.39
CA GLN A 67 -0.16 -10.64 -7.91
C GLN A 67 -1.45 -9.89 -7.59
N LEU A 68 -2.60 -10.54 -7.80
CA LEU A 68 -3.91 -9.95 -7.46
C LEU A 68 -4.01 -9.64 -5.96
N ASN A 69 -3.55 -10.57 -5.11
CA ASN A 69 -3.51 -10.35 -3.67
C ASN A 69 -2.64 -9.13 -3.30
N ALA A 70 -1.45 -9.02 -3.87
CA ALA A 70 -0.55 -7.89 -3.63
C ALA A 70 -1.17 -6.56 -4.05
N VAL A 71 -1.79 -6.51 -5.24
CA VAL A 71 -2.48 -5.31 -5.74
C VAL A 71 -3.67 -4.94 -4.85
N ASN A 72 -4.47 -5.91 -4.42
CA ASN A 72 -5.61 -5.65 -3.53
C ASN A 72 -5.15 -5.12 -2.16
N GLN A 73 -4.11 -5.68 -1.56
CA GLN A 73 -3.54 -5.17 -0.31
C GLN A 73 -3.02 -3.73 -0.46
N LEU A 74 -2.40 -3.39 -1.58
CA LEU A 74 -1.97 -2.02 -1.85
C LEU A 74 -3.16 -1.06 -1.99
N ILE A 75 -4.23 -1.47 -2.68
CA ILE A 75 -5.46 -0.67 -2.79
C ILE A 75 -6.07 -0.42 -1.40
N GLU A 76 -6.14 -1.44 -0.55
CA GLU A 76 -6.67 -1.32 0.81
C GLU A 76 -5.80 -0.41 1.68
N ALA A 77 -4.46 -0.54 1.61
CA ALA A 77 -3.53 0.37 2.28
C ALA A 77 -3.72 1.81 1.82
N ASN A 78 -3.86 2.06 0.52
CA ASN A 78 -4.13 3.39 -0.02
C ASN A 78 -5.46 3.96 0.48
N HIS A 79 -6.53 3.16 0.56
CA HIS A 79 -7.81 3.61 1.11
C HIS A 79 -7.70 3.97 2.58
N THR A 80 -6.98 3.17 3.36
CA THR A 80 -6.71 3.45 4.77
C THR A 80 -5.90 4.73 4.93
N HIS A 81 -4.87 4.93 4.08
CA HIS A 81 -4.07 6.16 4.08
C HIS A 81 -4.93 7.41 3.79
N ILE A 82 -5.81 7.33 2.79
CA ILE A 82 -6.75 8.42 2.48
C ILE A 82 -7.65 8.70 3.68
N SER A 83 -8.17 7.66 4.34
CA SER A 83 -8.98 7.80 5.56
C SER A 83 -8.22 8.49 6.70
N TYR A 84 -6.94 8.19 6.88
CA TYR A 84 -6.09 8.86 7.86
C TYR A 84 -5.83 10.32 7.50
N ILE A 85 -5.60 10.64 6.21
CA ILE A 85 -5.52 12.04 5.75
C ILE A 85 -6.78 12.79 6.12
N ASP A 86 -7.96 12.24 5.84
CA ASP A 86 -9.23 12.88 6.14
C ASP A 86 -9.48 13.03 7.65
N SER A 87 -9.09 12.04 8.44
CA SER A 87 -9.32 12.01 9.89
C SER A 87 -8.39 12.92 10.68
N TYR A 88 -7.09 12.91 10.35
CA TYR A 88 -6.08 13.63 11.11
C TYR A 88 -5.71 14.98 10.53
N LEU A 89 -5.64 15.10 9.18
CA LEU A 89 -5.12 16.30 8.53
C LEU A 89 -6.22 17.19 7.95
N GLY A 90 -7.44 16.65 7.75
CA GLY A 90 -8.60 17.39 7.27
C GLY A 90 -8.34 18.09 5.93
N GLY A 91 -8.87 19.33 5.79
CA GLY A 91 -8.73 20.16 4.61
C GLY A 91 -7.45 21.01 4.54
N GLU A 92 -6.42 20.70 5.33
CA GLU A 92 -5.19 21.49 5.38
C GLU A 92 -4.43 21.43 4.04
N GLY A 93 -3.91 22.59 3.61
CA GLY A 93 -3.21 22.67 2.31
C GLY A 93 -1.76 22.21 2.40
N TYR A 94 -1.05 22.61 3.44
CA TYR A 94 0.34 22.26 3.73
C TYR A 94 0.57 22.26 5.22
N LEU A 95 1.20 21.20 5.72
CA LEU A 95 1.62 21.06 7.12
C LEU A 95 3.11 20.77 7.17
N SER A 96 3.80 21.42 8.11
CA SER A 96 5.20 21.19 8.44
C SER A 96 5.36 21.25 9.95
N GLU A 97 5.96 20.21 10.51
CA GLU A 97 6.24 20.11 11.95
C GLU A 97 7.11 21.27 12.43
N ASP A 98 8.24 21.50 11.74
CA ASP A 98 9.18 22.58 12.10
C ASP A 98 8.51 23.96 12.07
N ARG A 99 7.65 24.20 11.08
CA ARG A 99 6.91 25.46 10.98
C ARG A 99 5.85 25.61 12.08
N LEU A 100 5.16 24.54 12.42
CA LEU A 100 4.17 24.55 13.51
C LEU A 100 4.86 24.80 14.85
N MET A 101 5.97 24.13 15.14
CA MET A 101 6.77 24.34 16.35
C MET A 101 7.24 25.79 16.45
N TYR A 102 7.81 26.34 15.38
CA TYR A 102 8.23 27.74 15.34
C TYR A 102 7.07 28.71 15.60
N GLN A 103 5.89 28.46 15.00
CA GLN A 103 4.69 29.28 15.24
C GLN A 103 4.23 29.21 16.70
N ILE A 104 4.27 28.04 17.32
CA ILE A 104 3.89 27.82 18.72
C ILE A 104 4.81 28.63 19.64
N ASP A 105 6.13 28.61 19.39
CA ASP A 105 7.11 29.36 20.19
C ASP A 105 6.96 30.87 20.03
N CYS A 106 6.75 31.36 18.82
CA CYS A 106 6.44 32.78 18.58
C CYS A 106 5.16 33.22 19.30
N LEU A 107 4.09 32.41 19.21
CA LEU A 107 2.82 32.72 19.88
C LEU A 107 2.99 32.74 21.40
N ARG A 108 3.79 31.83 21.98
CA ARG A 108 4.11 31.84 23.41
C ARG A 108 4.76 33.15 23.84
N ALA A 109 5.77 33.65 23.09
CA ALA A 109 6.42 34.89 23.37
C ALA A 109 5.45 36.11 23.29
N TYR A 110 4.57 36.14 22.30
CA TYR A 110 3.57 37.18 22.16
C TYR A 110 2.49 37.12 23.25
N ILE A 111 2.09 35.95 23.73
CA ILE A 111 1.17 35.79 24.86
C ILE A 111 1.77 36.46 26.12
N ILE A 112 3.01 36.11 26.44
CA ILE A 112 3.71 36.71 27.60
C ILE A 112 3.73 38.23 27.49
N THR A 113 4.10 38.78 26.32
CA THR A 113 4.13 40.22 26.09
C THR A 113 2.75 40.88 26.25
N ALA A 114 1.67 40.23 25.77
CA ALA A 114 0.30 40.73 25.91
C ALA A 114 -0.16 40.71 27.38
N GLU A 115 0.21 39.70 28.14
CA GLU A 115 -0.07 39.58 29.59
C GLU A 115 0.65 40.68 30.37
N ASP A 116 1.95 40.89 30.08
CA ASP A 116 2.74 41.96 30.72
C ASP A 116 2.19 43.37 30.45
N LEU A 117 1.57 43.54 29.27
CA LEU A 117 0.89 44.79 28.90
C LEU A 117 -0.58 44.85 29.36
N GLN A 118 -1.07 43.86 30.07
CA GLN A 118 -2.47 43.72 30.57
C GLN A 118 -3.50 43.77 29.43
N LEU A 119 -3.15 43.21 28.27
CA LEU A 119 -3.98 43.10 27.07
C LEU A 119 -4.70 41.76 27.00
N GLU A 120 -5.48 41.40 28.02
CA GLU A 120 -6.16 40.10 28.13
C GLU A 120 -6.91 39.64 26.90
N PRO A 121 -7.74 40.47 26.20
CA PRO A 121 -8.44 40.02 25.01
C PRO A 121 -7.50 39.59 23.86
N ILE A 122 -6.30 40.19 23.78
CA ILE A 122 -5.26 39.84 22.81
C ILE A 122 -4.56 38.55 23.24
N ALA A 123 -4.23 38.41 24.53
CA ALA A 123 -3.66 37.21 25.08
C ALA A 123 -4.56 35.99 24.83
N ASP A 124 -5.86 36.10 25.02
CA ASP A 124 -6.83 35.05 24.78
C ASP A 124 -6.92 34.65 23.28
N LEU A 125 -6.91 35.61 22.38
CA LEU A 125 -6.87 35.34 20.94
C LEU A 125 -5.61 34.58 20.55
N LEU A 126 -4.44 34.97 21.09
CA LEU A 126 -3.16 34.32 20.84
C LEU A 126 -3.10 32.89 21.44
N ARG A 127 -3.64 32.67 22.64
CA ARG A 127 -3.79 31.34 23.26
C ARG A 127 -4.64 30.41 22.40
N ASN A 128 -5.80 30.91 21.90
CA ASN A 128 -6.65 30.12 21.00
C ASN A 128 -5.93 29.73 19.71
N ARG A 129 -5.13 30.65 19.14
CA ARG A 129 -4.33 30.38 17.94
C ARG A 129 -3.21 29.37 18.23
N GLN A 130 -2.56 29.48 19.38
CA GLN A 130 -1.53 28.54 19.83
C GLN A 130 -2.12 27.13 20.01
N GLN A 131 -3.27 27.00 20.65
CA GLN A 131 -3.97 25.72 20.78
C GLN A 131 -4.34 25.09 19.42
N SER A 132 -4.70 25.93 18.44
CA SER A 132 -4.97 25.43 17.08
C SER A 132 -3.69 24.87 16.44
N CYS A 133 -2.53 25.54 16.61
CA CYS A 133 -1.25 25.05 16.11
C CYS A 133 -0.83 23.75 16.82
N LEU A 134 -1.00 23.67 18.14
CA LEU A 134 -0.72 22.46 18.93
C LEU A 134 -1.55 21.25 18.45
N ARG A 135 -2.86 21.44 18.24
CA ARG A 135 -3.72 20.37 17.69
C ARG A 135 -3.29 19.91 16.31
N LYS A 136 -2.87 20.84 15.43
CA LYS A 136 -2.36 20.49 14.10
C LYS A 136 -1.05 19.70 14.18
N LEU A 137 -0.17 20.07 15.10
CA LEU A 137 1.08 19.37 15.34
C LEU A 137 0.82 17.94 15.86
N GLU A 138 -0.04 17.82 16.86
CA GLU A 138 -0.43 16.52 17.42
C GLU A 138 -1.07 15.62 16.36
N ASN A 139 -2.01 16.14 15.57
CA ASN A 139 -2.63 15.40 14.48
C ASN A 139 -1.62 14.96 13.41
N LEU A 140 -0.63 15.80 13.08
CA LEU A 140 0.42 15.46 12.13
C LEU A 140 1.30 14.31 12.66
N GLN A 141 1.62 14.32 13.95
CA GLN A 141 2.40 13.26 14.59
C GLN A 141 1.60 11.95 14.70
N TYR A 142 0.30 12.02 15.03
CA TYR A 142 -0.58 10.84 15.01
C TYR A 142 -0.71 10.24 13.60
N PHE A 143 -0.83 11.09 12.59
CA PHE A 143 -0.86 10.65 11.20
C PHE A 143 0.42 9.90 10.82
N ASP A 144 1.59 10.45 11.13
CA ASP A 144 2.89 9.83 10.85
C ASP A 144 3.01 8.45 11.52
N MET A 145 2.67 8.37 12.80
CA MET A 145 2.65 7.11 13.55
C MET A 145 1.68 6.09 12.95
N ALA A 146 0.48 6.51 12.57
CA ALA A 146 -0.54 5.62 12.01
C ALA A 146 -0.17 5.09 10.62
N THR A 147 0.62 5.84 9.87
CA THR A 147 1.04 5.46 8.51
C THR A 147 2.37 4.73 8.45
N ALA A 148 3.16 4.70 9.52
CA ALA A 148 4.53 4.17 9.57
C ALA A 148 4.66 2.72 9.07
N SER A 149 3.68 1.84 9.35
CA SER A 149 3.69 0.43 8.94
C SER A 149 2.52 0.06 8.01
N LEU A 150 1.84 1.06 7.46
CA LEU A 150 0.60 0.85 6.71
C LEU A 150 0.79 0.00 5.44
N TYR A 151 1.97 0.07 4.84
CA TYR A 151 2.29 -0.61 3.58
C TYR A 151 3.06 -1.92 3.75
N ASP A 152 3.46 -2.29 4.96
CA ASP A 152 4.28 -3.49 5.22
C ASP A 152 3.62 -4.78 4.66
N GLY A 153 2.30 -4.90 4.82
CA GLY A 153 1.55 -6.03 4.29
C GLY A 153 1.56 -6.09 2.76
N ALA A 154 1.38 -4.95 2.10
CA ALA A 154 1.44 -4.87 0.65
C ALA A 154 2.85 -5.16 0.13
N GLU A 155 3.90 -4.63 0.77
CA GLU A 155 5.29 -4.90 0.41
C GLU A 155 5.61 -6.40 0.53
N ALA A 156 5.22 -7.05 1.62
CA ALA A 156 5.38 -8.50 1.79
C ALA A 156 4.63 -9.30 0.72
N ALA A 157 3.41 -8.88 0.35
CA ALA A 157 2.63 -9.53 -0.70
C ALA A 157 3.28 -9.36 -2.08
N PHE A 158 3.85 -8.19 -2.40
CA PHE A 158 4.60 -7.98 -3.63
C PHE A 158 5.89 -8.80 -3.67
N ALA A 159 6.63 -8.90 -2.57
CA ALA A 159 7.81 -9.76 -2.48
C ALA A 159 7.48 -11.24 -2.74
N ASN A 160 6.34 -11.73 -2.22
CA ASN A 160 5.86 -13.09 -2.50
C ASN A 160 5.48 -13.26 -3.99
N ALA A 161 4.78 -12.28 -4.57
CA ALA A 161 4.41 -12.31 -5.99
C ALA A 161 5.65 -12.32 -6.91
N GLU A 162 6.67 -11.53 -6.58
CA GLU A 162 7.96 -11.51 -7.29
C GLU A 162 8.68 -12.85 -7.21
N ALA A 163 8.72 -13.48 -6.04
CA ALA A 163 9.31 -14.79 -5.85
C ALA A 163 8.62 -15.86 -6.73
N GLN A 164 7.28 -15.81 -6.84
CA GLN A 164 6.53 -16.74 -7.71
C GLN A 164 6.78 -16.48 -9.19
N LEU A 165 6.89 -15.22 -9.62
CA LEU A 165 7.26 -14.89 -11.00
C LEU A 165 8.67 -15.38 -11.34
N SER A 166 9.63 -15.18 -10.46
CA SER A 166 11.01 -15.66 -10.63
C SER A 166 11.06 -17.18 -10.74
N ALA A 167 10.19 -17.89 -10.01
CA ALA A 167 10.06 -19.34 -10.14
C ALA A 167 9.54 -19.74 -11.54
N LEU A 168 8.62 -18.96 -12.12
CA LEU A 168 8.15 -19.21 -13.50
C LEU A 168 9.22 -18.94 -14.55
N GLU A 169 10.02 -17.89 -14.39
CA GLU A 169 11.14 -17.57 -15.28
C GLU A 169 12.23 -18.67 -15.24
N GLY A 170 12.43 -19.30 -14.08
CA GLY A 170 13.34 -20.43 -13.90
C GLY A 170 12.81 -21.76 -14.43
N ALA A 171 11.58 -21.83 -14.93
CA ALA A 171 11.01 -23.06 -15.46
C ALA A 171 11.69 -23.49 -16.77
N VAL A 172 12.16 -24.74 -16.80
CA VAL A 172 12.84 -25.32 -17.97
C VAL A 172 11.95 -26.43 -18.56
N TYR A 173 11.77 -26.39 -19.88
CA TYR A 173 11.14 -27.49 -20.60
C TYR A 173 12.20 -28.55 -20.93
N ASP A 174 12.02 -29.74 -20.39
CA ASP A 174 12.85 -30.91 -20.73
C ASP A 174 12.26 -31.56 -22.00
N ASN A 175 12.94 -31.38 -23.13
CA ASN A 175 12.56 -31.97 -24.42
C ASN A 175 12.63 -33.52 -24.44
N ALA A 176 13.46 -34.12 -23.62
CA ALA A 176 13.61 -35.57 -23.56
C ALA A 176 12.48 -36.22 -22.75
N ALA A 177 12.09 -35.58 -21.66
CA ALA A 177 10.98 -36.01 -20.81
C ALA A 177 9.61 -35.49 -21.28
N GLY A 178 9.58 -34.48 -22.16
CA GLY A 178 8.33 -33.81 -22.60
C GLY A 178 7.64 -33.04 -21.47
N THR A 179 8.38 -32.63 -20.43
CA THR A 179 7.81 -32.06 -19.20
C THR A 179 8.46 -30.71 -18.85
N TYR A 180 7.65 -29.84 -18.21
CA TYR A 180 8.17 -28.62 -17.60
C TYR A 180 8.68 -28.89 -16.19
N PHE A 181 9.87 -28.43 -15.90
CA PHE A 181 10.48 -28.45 -14.57
C PHE A 181 10.27 -27.09 -13.92
N LEU A 182 9.46 -27.03 -12.86
CA LEU A 182 9.37 -25.86 -12.00
C LEU A 182 10.40 -26.02 -10.89
N PRO A 183 11.33 -25.06 -10.70
CA PRO A 183 12.17 -25.08 -9.53
C PRO A 183 11.28 -25.03 -8.28
N LEU A 184 11.41 -26.04 -7.42
CA LEU A 184 10.70 -26.12 -6.15
C LEU A 184 11.24 -25.02 -5.22
N TYR A 185 10.61 -23.87 -5.20
CA TYR A 185 10.73 -22.99 -4.05
C TYR A 185 9.87 -23.57 -2.94
N SER A 186 10.49 -23.92 -1.84
CA SER A 186 9.80 -24.31 -0.61
C SER A 186 9.02 -23.11 -0.10
N THR A 187 7.78 -22.97 -0.52
CA THR A 187 6.85 -22.00 0.06
C THR A 187 6.48 -22.53 1.44
N SER A 188 6.82 -21.77 2.47
CA SER A 188 6.57 -22.08 3.88
C SER A 188 5.06 -22.16 4.25
N TRP A 189 4.15 -22.10 3.29
CA TRP A 189 2.70 -22.17 3.50
C TRP A 189 2.15 -23.61 3.55
N GLU A 190 2.88 -24.63 3.06
CA GLU A 190 2.44 -26.03 3.15
C GLU A 190 2.50 -26.62 4.57
N SER A 191 2.99 -25.87 5.56
CA SER A 191 3.17 -26.37 6.93
C SER A 191 2.00 -26.10 7.88
N THR A 192 0.83 -25.62 7.40
CA THR A 192 -0.30 -25.29 8.29
C THR A 192 -1.50 -26.25 8.18
N GLU A 193 -1.42 -27.31 7.35
CA GLU A 193 -2.44 -28.37 7.32
C GLU A 193 -1.83 -29.74 7.69
N ARG A 194 -1.68 -29.94 9.02
CA ARG A 194 -1.66 -31.26 9.65
C ARG A 194 -2.29 -31.20 11.02
#